data_30d681840516679e584c9ce88b83ae8c
#
_entry.id   30d681840516679e584c9ce88b83ae8c
#
_cell.length_a   1.000
_cell.length_b   1.000
_cell.length_c   1.000
_cell.angle_alpha   90.00
_cell.angle_beta   90.00
_cell.angle_gamma   90.00
#
_symmetry.space_group_name_H-M   'P 1'
#
loop_
_entity.id
_entity.type
_entity.pdbx_description
1 polymer ?
#
loop_
_entity_poly.entity_id
_entity_poly.type
_entity_poly.pdbx_seq_one_letter_code
_entity_poly.pdbx_strand_id
1 'polypeptide(L)'
;MFLPPVLIKKFGCKWTITFSMCCYITFSLGNFYASWFTLIPTAIILGLGAAPLWSAESTYLTTSGNIYAKKTGKLGKDVINQYFGTFYLIFQTSGVWGNLISSLVFQQDPPKGEITKEQLLFCGANDCMKTSTATNSTKHPGNDLIYTLLGIYTGSGILAVLLIAVFLGQLPNDSEENEEEKNIPAWTRFLATFQHLKDKRQCFLIPLTMYSGFEQGFISGDYTKSYVTCALGIHNVGFVMICFSGATSLCSLMFGKLSQYTGRKVLYAIGSMIHLSCMIFLLLWKPHPSQKVVFFFLAAFWGMGDAVFQTQNNTIYGVLFVKNKEAAFANYRLWESLGFVIAFGYSTFLCVYVKLYIVLSVLILSVVLYGIVEVLEHTKPPETSGSEEKESQAEEMDTQRCENDTVPQDIFF
;
A
#
# COMPACT_ATOMS: atom_id res chain seq x y z
N MET A 1 1.44 13.45 -8.10
CA MET A 1 1.85 13.50 -6.69
C MET A 1 1.53 14.80 -5.97
N PHE A 2 1.43 15.92 -6.65
CA PHE A 2 0.98 17.20 -6.08
C PHE A 2 -0.55 17.34 -6.05
N LEU A 3 -1.25 16.45 -6.74
CA LEU A 3 -2.70 16.45 -6.84
C LEU A 3 -3.44 16.03 -5.55
N PRO A 4 -2.95 15.04 -4.75
CA PRO A 4 -3.69 14.54 -3.62
C PRO A 4 -4.15 15.61 -2.63
N PRO A 5 -3.27 16.50 -2.09
CA PRO A 5 -3.71 17.51 -1.13
C PRO A 5 -4.75 18.47 -1.70
N VAL A 6 -4.61 18.83 -2.99
CA VAL A 6 -5.54 19.74 -3.66
C VAL A 6 -6.91 19.09 -3.88
N LEU A 7 -6.91 17.83 -4.36
CA LEU A 7 -8.15 17.11 -4.66
C LEU A 7 -8.90 16.75 -3.38
N ILE A 8 -8.20 16.27 -2.35
CA ILE A 8 -8.80 15.88 -1.07
C ILE A 8 -9.44 17.10 -0.39
N LYS A 9 -8.76 18.24 -0.36
CA LYS A 9 -9.31 19.46 0.22
C LYS A 9 -10.49 20.04 -0.60
N LYS A 10 -10.46 19.90 -1.94
CA LYS A 10 -11.50 20.44 -2.80
C LYS A 10 -12.76 19.56 -2.89
N PHE A 11 -12.58 18.25 -3.00
CA PHE A 11 -13.67 17.29 -3.26
C PHE A 11 -13.95 16.37 -2.06
N GLY A 12 -13.09 16.39 -1.05
CA GLY A 12 -13.13 15.43 0.04
C GLY A 12 -12.59 14.06 -0.36
N CYS A 13 -12.35 13.19 0.62
CA CYS A 13 -11.79 11.86 0.38
C CYS A 13 -12.71 11.00 -0.51
N LYS A 14 -14.02 10.96 -0.25
CA LYS A 14 -14.98 10.15 -0.99
C LYS A 14 -14.92 10.38 -2.51
N TRP A 15 -15.09 11.62 -2.94
CA TRP A 15 -15.13 11.93 -4.38
C TRP A 15 -13.75 11.79 -5.03
N THR A 16 -12.68 12.11 -4.28
CA THR A 16 -11.30 11.85 -4.77
C THR A 16 -11.08 10.38 -5.04
N ILE A 17 -11.49 9.47 -4.15
CA ILE A 17 -11.41 8.01 -4.35
C ILE A 17 -12.23 7.60 -5.56
N THR A 18 -13.51 8.06 -5.65
CA THR A 18 -14.43 7.68 -6.74
C THR A 18 -13.87 8.07 -8.11
N PHE A 19 -13.44 9.32 -8.29
CA PHE A 19 -12.84 9.75 -9.57
C PHE A 19 -11.54 9.05 -9.90
N SER A 20 -10.71 8.81 -8.90
CA SER A 20 -9.45 8.08 -9.09
C SER A 20 -9.67 6.64 -9.54
N MET A 21 -10.70 5.96 -9.03
CA MET A 21 -11.05 4.60 -9.47
C MET A 21 -11.50 4.56 -10.95
N CYS A 22 -12.11 5.63 -11.46
CA CYS A 22 -12.42 5.71 -12.90
C CYS A 22 -11.16 5.69 -13.76
N CYS A 23 -10.03 6.22 -13.28
CA CYS A 23 -8.75 6.12 -13.97
C CYS A 23 -8.25 4.66 -14.09
N TYR A 24 -8.49 3.83 -13.08
CA TYR A 24 -8.18 2.40 -13.13
C TYR A 24 -9.04 1.66 -14.16
N ILE A 25 -10.34 1.99 -14.23
CA ILE A 25 -11.22 1.44 -15.27
C ILE A 25 -10.74 1.83 -16.66
N THR A 26 -10.33 3.09 -16.85
CA THR A 26 -9.80 3.58 -18.13
C THR A 26 -8.55 2.79 -18.55
N PHE A 27 -7.65 2.48 -17.62
CA PHE A 27 -6.49 1.64 -17.90
C PHE A 27 -6.90 0.20 -18.24
N SER A 28 -7.87 -0.38 -17.52
CA SER A 28 -8.40 -1.72 -17.83
C SER A 28 -8.99 -1.77 -19.24
N LEU A 29 -9.75 -0.75 -19.65
CA LEU A 29 -10.29 -0.63 -21.01
C LEU A 29 -9.20 -0.52 -22.07
N GLY A 30 -8.10 0.21 -21.79
CA GLY A 30 -6.96 0.32 -22.69
C GLY A 30 -6.28 -1.01 -23.00
N ASN A 31 -6.37 -1.98 -22.10
CA ASN A 31 -5.81 -3.32 -22.30
C ASN A 31 -6.59 -4.21 -23.27
N PHE A 32 -7.86 -3.89 -23.62
CA PHE A 32 -8.61 -4.62 -24.65
C PHE A 32 -7.97 -4.46 -26.03
N TYR A 33 -7.32 -3.34 -26.28
CA TYR A 33 -6.53 -3.14 -27.48
C TYR A 33 -5.11 -2.70 -27.07
N ALA A 34 -4.30 -3.69 -26.67
CA ALA A 34 -2.96 -3.47 -26.14
C ALA A 34 -1.98 -3.00 -27.25
N SER A 35 -1.81 -1.70 -27.37
CA SER A 35 -0.85 -1.05 -28.24
C SER A 35 -0.11 0.06 -27.50
N TRP A 36 1.04 0.52 -28.02
CA TRP A 36 1.76 1.65 -27.44
C TRP A 36 0.89 2.91 -27.35
N PHE A 37 0.01 3.12 -28.33
CA PHE A 37 -0.89 4.28 -28.40
C PHE A 37 -2.04 4.23 -27.39
N THR A 38 -2.42 3.07 -26.91
CA THR A 38 -3.48 2.89 -25.91
C THR A 38 -2.91 2.74 -24.51
N LEU A 39 -1.87 1.90 -24.36
CA LEU A 39 -1.31 1.59 -23.03
C LEU A 39 -0.57 2.79 -22.41
N ILE A 40 0.22 3.57 -23.18
CA ILE A 40 0.95 4.71 -22.61
C ILE A 40 -0.01 5.80 -22.10
N PRO A 41 -1.00 6.30 -22.87
CA PRO A 41 -1.92 7.31 -22.36
C PRO A 41 -2.74 6.82 -21.17
N THR A 42 -3.27 5.58 -21.21
CA THR A 42 -4.06 5.05 -20.11
C THR A 42 -3.22 4.76 -18.86
N ALA A 43 -1.95 4.37 -19.00
CA ALA A 43 -1.01 4.27 -17.88
C ALA A 43 -0.69 5.62 -17.23
N ILE A 44 -0.57 6.69 -18.03
CA ILE A 44 -0.42 8.06 -17.51
C ILE A 44 -1.67 8.46 -16.71
N ILE A 45 -2.87 8.22 -17.25
CA ILE A 45 -4.14 8.48 -16.56
C ILE A 45 -4.22 7.68 -15.27
N LEU A 46 -3.85 6.40 -15.29
CA LEU A 46 -3.79 5.55 -14.10
C LEU A 46 -2.85 6.15 -13.04
N GLY A 47 -1.63 6.57 -13.44
CA GLY A 47 -0.67 7.17 -12.53
C GLY A 47 -1.16 8.48 -11.90
N LEU A 48 -1.88 9.31 -12.66
CA LEU A 48 -2.52 10.54 -12.16
C LEU A 48 -3.65 10.24 -11.16
N GLY A 49 -4.36 9.13 -11.31
CA GLY A 49 -5.42 8.69 -10.38
C GLY A 49 -4.90 7.92 -9.17
N ALA A 50 -3.82 7.15 -9.32
CA ALA A 50 -3.34 6.24 -8.27
C ALA A 50 -2.87 6.97 -7.00
N ALA A 51 -2.07 8.03 -7.14
CA ALA A 51 -1.58 8.77 -5.99
C ALA A 51 -2.70 9.46 -5.19
N PRO A 52 -3.70 10.14 -5.80
CA PRO A 52 -4.85 10.66 -5.08
C PRO A 52 -5.70 9.58 -4.43
N LEU A 53 -5.90 8.42 -5.08
CA LEU A 53 -6.70 7.32 -4.54
C LEU A 53 -6.12 6.84 -3.21
N TRP A 54 -4.86 6.44 -3.21
CA TRP A 54 -4.21 5.87 -2.03
C TRP A 54 -3.99 6.89 -0.91
N SER A 55 -3.73 8.16 -1.27
CA SER A 55 -3.62 9.23 -0.28
C SER A 55 -4.97 9.56 0.35
N ALA A 56 -6.05 9.60 -0.43
CA ALA A 56 -7.39 9.86 0.07
C ALA A 56 -7.92 8.70 0.92
N GLU A 57 -7.65 7.46 0.53
CA GLU A 57 -7.98 6.27 1.32
C GLU A 57 -7.31 6.32 2.69
N SER A 58 -5.98 6.52 2.73
CA SER A 58 -5.23 6.56 3.98
C SER A 58 -5.64 7.72 4.87
N THR A 59 -5.93 8.89 4.28
CA THR A 59 -6.48 10.05 4.99
C THR A 59 -7.87 9.75 5.55
N TYR A 60 -8.74 9.10 4.76
CA TYR A 60 -10.08 8.71 5.18
C TYR A 60 -10.06 7.77 6.39
N LEU A 61 -9.24 6.71 6.33
CA LEU A 61 -9.10 5.74 7.42
C LEU A 61 -8.52 6.39 8.69
N THR A 62 -7.51 7.22 8.55
CA THR A 62 -6.90 7.93 9.67
C THR A 62 -7.88 8.88 10.36
N THR A 63 -8.60 9.68 9.58
CA THR A 63 -9.60 10.64 10.10
C THR A 63 -10.77 9.90 10.75
N SER A 64 -11.32 8.87 10.10
CA SER A 64 -12.38 8.04 10.67
C SER A 64 -11.95 7.36 11.96
N GLY A 65 -10.71 6.86 12.00
CA GLY A 65 -10.12 6.24 13.20
C GLY A 65 -10.01 7.22 14.36
N ASN A 66 -9.58 8.45 14.11
CA ASN A 66 -9.49 9.50 15.12
C ASN A 66 -10.88 9.90 15.65
N ILE A 67 -11.88 10.08 14.77
CA ILE A 67 -13.26 10.39 15.17
C ILE A 67 -13.83 9.27 16.06
N TYR A 68 -13.62 8.01 15.67
CA TYR A 68 -14.09 6.87 16.46
C TYR A 68 -13.36 6.78 17.82
N ALA A 69 -12.05 7.04 17.84
CA ALA A 69 -11.25 7.03 19.07
C ALA A 69 -11.76 8.09 20.06
N LYS A 70 -11.99 9.33 19.59
CA LYS A 70 -12.58 10.41 20.42
C LYS A 70 -13.95 10.00 21.00
N LYS A 71 -14.85 9.42 20.18
CA LYS A 71 -16.17 8.99 20.62
C LYS A 71 -16.15 7.84 21.63
N THR A 72 -15.13 6.99 21.61
CA THR A 72 -15.07 5.77 22.44
C THR A 72 -14.05 5.87 23.57
N GLY A 73 -13.35 7.00 23.72
CA GLY A 73 -12.31 7.19 24.73
C GLY A 73 -11.08 6.28 24.54
N LYS A 74 -10.85 5.77 23.31
CA LYS A 74 -9.73 4.90 22.99
C LYS A 74 -8.54 5.71 22.48
N LEU A 75 -7.33 5.15 22.57
CA LEU A 75 -6.13 5.75 21.99
C LEU A 75 -6.23 5.77 20.46
N GLY A 76 -6.11 6.96 19.85
CA GLY A 76 -6.22 7.14 18.40
C GLY A 76 -5.30 6.24 17.60
N LYS A 77 -4.03 6.07 18.02
CA LYS A 77 -3.05 5.19 17.36
C LYS A 77 -3.51 3.73 17.27
N ASP A 78 -4.19 3.23 18.30
CA ASP A 78 -4.61 1.81 18.34
C ASP A 78 -5.82 1.59 17.43
N VAL A 79 -6.73 2.57 17.37
CA VAL A 79 -7.87 2.53 16.44
C VAL A 79 -7.39 2.63 14.99
N ILE A 80 -6.46 3.53 14.69
CA ILE A 80 -5.88 3.69 13.35
C ILE A 80 -5.20 2.37 12.90
N ASN A 81 -4.41 1.73 13.79
CA ASN A 81 -3.81 0.42 13.51
C ASN A 81 -4.86 -0.65 13.18
N GLN A 82 -5.94 -0.71 13.94
CA GLN A 82 -7.03 -1.66 13.70
C GLN A 82 -7.74 -1.38 12.36
N TYR A 83 -7.93 -0.10 12.00
CA TYR A 83 -8.55 0.29 10.75
C TYR A 83 -7.69 -0.10 9.55
N PHE A 84 -6.40 0.20 9.58
CA PHE A 84 -5.49 -0.24 8.52
C PHE A 84 -5.35 -1.77 8.48
N GLY A 85 -5.28 -2.44 9.62
CA GLY A 85 -5.26 -3.90 9.67
C GLY A 85 -6.51 -4.52 9.04
N THR A 86 -7.71 -3.98 9.32
CA THR A 86 -8.97 -4.44 8.72
C THR A 86 -9.04 -4.10 7.23
N PHE A 87 -8.60 -2.91 6.85
CA PHE A 87 -8.54 -2.50 5.46
C PHE A 87 -7.65 -3.45 4.65
N TYR A 88 -6.43 -3.70 5.11
CA TYR A 88 -5.51 -4.59 4.39
C TYR A 88 -5.94 -6.05 4.43
N LEU A 89 -6.66 -6.51 5.48
CA LEU A 89 -7.32 -7.81 5.45
C LEU A 89 -8.22 -7.93 4.21
N ILE A 90 -9.11 -6.95 4.00
CA ILE A 90 -10.08 -6.97 2.90
C ILE A 90 -9.38 -6.71 1.56
N PHE A 91 -8.51 -5.70 1.51
CA PHE A 91 -7.81 -5.31 0.30
C PHE A 91 -6.97 -6.44 -0.28
N GLN A 92 -6.19 -7.14 0.54
CA GLN A 92 -5.33 -8.22 0.09
C GLN A 92 -6.10 -9.48 -0.35
N THR A 93 -7.38 -9.64 0.07
CA THR A 93 -8.22 -10.70 -0.51
C THR A 93 -8.43 -10.50 -2.02
N SER A 94 -8.30 -9.27 -2.54
CA SER A 94 -8.37 -9.03 -3.99
C SER A 94 -7.25 -9.77 -4.74
N GLY A 95 -6.06 -9.85 -4.15
CA GLY A 95 -4.96 -10.65 -4.69
C GLY A 95 -5.27 -12.15 -4.69
N VAL A 96 -6.01 -12.65 -3.69
CA VAL A 96 -6.46 -14.06 -3.68
C VAL A 96 -7.46 -14.32 -4.82
N TRP A 97 -8.52 -13.52 -4.90
CA TRP A 97 -9.56 -13.71 -5.91
C TRP A 97 -9.05 -13.43 -7.33
N GLY A 98 -8.26 -12.35 -7.50
CA GLY A 98 -7.70 -12.00 -8.81
C GLY A 98 -6.77 -13.07 -9.36
N ASN A 99 -5.86 -13.60 -8.54
CA ASN A 99 -4.97 -14.68 -8.96
C ASN A 99 -5.71 -16.01 -9.16
N LEU A 100 -6.75 -16.29 -8.36
CA LEU A 100 -7.59 -17.47 -8.54
C LEU A 100 -8.33 -17.43 -9.89
N ILE A 101 -9.00 -16.32 -10.20
CA ILE A 101 -9.70 -16.11 -11.46
C ILE A 101 -8.72 -16.24 -12.63
N SER A 102 -7.59 -15.56 -12.57
CA SER A 102 -6.54 -15.62 -13.60
C SER A 102 -6.03 -17.06 -13.80
N SER A 103 -5.74 -17.77 -12.70
CA SER A 103 -5.25 -19.15 -12.77
C SER A 103 -6.28 -20.10 -13.36
N LEU A 104 -7.57 -19.98 -13.01
CA LEU A 104 -8.64 -20.81 -13.55
C LEU A 104 -8.87 -20.55 -15.04
N VAL A 105 -8.79 -19.29 -15.49
CA VAL A 105 -8.92 -18.94 -16.90
C VAL A 105 -7.76 -19.51 -17.71
N PHE A 106 -6.51 -19.35 -17.26
CA PHE A 106 -5.34 -19.81 -18.01
C PHE A 106 -5.05 -21.31 -17.86
N GLN A 107 -5.67 -22.00 -16.91
CA GLN A 107 -5.52 -23.46 -16.76
C GLN A 107 -6.15 -24.24 -17.91
N GLN A 108 -7.02 -23.61 -18.70
CA GLN A 108 -7.67 -24.25 -19.85
C GLN A 108 -6.70 -24.58 -21.01
N ASP A 109 -5.51 -23.97 -21.03
CA ASP A 109 -4.51 -24.19 -22.07
C ASP A 109 -3.11 -24.39 -21.45
N PRO A 110 -2.83 -25.52 -20.77
CA PRO A 110 -1.56 -25.75 -20.10
C PRO A 110 -0.42 -25.87 -21.12
N PRO A 111 0.71 -25.15 -20.92
CA PRO A 111 1.84 -25.25 -21.82
C PRO A 111 2.45 -26.66 -21.77
N LYS A 112 2.56 -27.32 -22.91
CA LYS A 112 3.22 -28.62 -23.08
C LYS A 112 4.74 -28.37 -23.24
N GLY A 113 5.50 -28.46 -22.17
CA GLY A 113 6.96 -28.42 -22.20
C GLY A 113 7.56 -28.83 -20.88
N GLU A 114 8.40 -29.87 -20.87
CA GLU A 114 9.21 -30.21 -19.71
C GLU A 114 10.37 -29.20 -19.57
N ILE A 115 10.56 -28.66 -18.35
CA ILE A 115 11.67 -27.76 -18.03
C ILE A 115 12.95 -28.60 -18.01
N THR A 116 13.92 -28.27 -18.86
CA THR A 116 15.15 -29.02 -18.97
C THR A 116 16.07 -28.79 -17.73
N LYS A 117 16.87 -29.80 -17.39
CA LYS A 117 17.82 -29.69 -16.25
C LYS A 117 18.81 -28.54 -16.42
N GLU A 118 19.18 -28.19 -17.65
CA GLU A 118 20.05 -27.07 -17.95
C GLU A 118 19.40 -25.72 -17.66
N GLN A 119 18.10 -25.57 -17.93
CA GLN A 119 17.35 -24.37 -17.60
C GLN A 119 17.26 -24.13 -16.09
N LEU A 120 17.13 -25.19 -15.29
CA LEU A 120 17.09 -25.09 -13.83
C LEU A 120 18.37 -24.52 -13.19
N LEU A 121 19.52 -24.67 -13.83
CA LEU A 121 20.79 -24.11 -13.33
C LEU A 121 20.81 -22.58 -13.32
N PHE A 122 20.01 -21.96 -14.17
CA PHE A 122 19.91 -20.52 -14.31
C PHE A 122 18.69 -19.91 -13.59
N CYS A 123 17.89 -20.74 -12.90
CA CYS A 123 16.76 -20.27 -12.12
C CYS A 123 17.21 -19.68 -10.78
N GLY A 124 16.37 -18.81 -10.21
CA GLY A 124 16.59 -18.24 -8.89
C GLY A 124 17.59 -17.08 -8.89
N ALA A 125 18.46 -17.02 -7.88
CA ALA A 125 19.44 -15.95 -7.73
C ALA A 125 20.40 -15.83 -8.93
N ASN A 126 20.64 -16.91 -9.64
CA ASN A 126 21.55 -17.00 -10.80
C ASN A 126 20.90 -16.54 -12.12
N ASP A 127 19.63 -16.16 -12.13
CA ASP A 127 18.97 -15.67 -13.33
C ASP A 127 19.57 -14.31 -13.75
N CYS A 128 20.27 -14.32 -14.90
CA CYS A 128 20.95 -13.17 -15.49
C CYS A 128 20.55 -13.05 -16.96
N MET A 129 20.35 -11.85 -17.46
CA MET A 129 19.89 -11.56 -18.81
C MET A 129 20.74 -12.20 -19.93
N LYS A 130 22.04 -12.36 -19.72
CA LYS A 130 22.96 -12.95 -20.71
C LYS A 130 22.75 -14.44 -20.94
N THR A 131 22.06 -15.13 -20.05
CA THR A 131 21.82 -16.59 -20.09
C THR A 131 20.38 -16.95 -20.45
N SER A 132 19.49 -15.98 -20.49
CA SER A 132 18.12 -16.17 -20.92
C SER A 132 18.06 -16.34 -22.46
N THR A 133 18.52 -17.48 -22.96
CA THR A 133 18.05 -17.97 -24.25
C THR A 133 16.53 -18.04 -24.13
N ALA A 134 15.88 -17.14 -24.84
CA ALA A 134 14.45 -17.02 -24.88
C ALA A 134 13.83 -18.39 -25.02
N THR A 135 13.21 -18.89 -23.96
CA THR A 135 12.30 -20.01 -24.05
C THR A 135 11.09 -19.50 -24.83
N ASN A 136 11.12 -19.68 -26.14
CA ASN A 136 10.01 -19.44 -27.09
C ASN A 136 8.81 -20.36 -26.81
N SER A 137 8.60 -20.81 -25.56
CA SER A 137 7.58 -21.78 -25.19
C SER A 137 6.38 -21.18 -24.45
N THR A 138 6.30 -19.86 -24.28
CA THR A 138 5.06 -19.24 -23.83
C THR A 138 4.15 -19.00 -25.02
N LYS A 139 3.35 -20.01 -25.40
CA LYS A 139 2.17 -19.73 -26.20
C LYS A 139 1.36 -18.65 -25.48
N HIS A 140 1.15 -17.52 -26.15
CA HIS A 140 0.22 -16.53 -25.65
C HIS A 140 -1.17 -17.17 -25.50
N PRO A 141 -1.87 -16.92 -24.38
CA PRO A 141 -3.25 -17.34 -24.20
C PRO A 141 -4.12 -16.85 -25.37
N GLY A 142 -5.15 -17.62 -25.72
CA GLY A 142 -6.10 -17.21 -26.77
C GLY A 142 -6.73 -15.85 -26.44
N ASN A 143 -6.96 -15.02 -27.44
CA ASN A 143 -7.54 -13.68 -27.25
C ASN A 143 -8.89 -13.72 -26.50
N ASP A 144 -9.69 -14.76 -26.72
CA ASP A 144 -10.99 -14.93 -26.05
C ASP A 144 -10.84 -15.06 -24.52
N LEU A 145 -9.81 -15.76 -24.04
CA LEU A 145 -9.51 -15.89 -22.62
C LEU A 145 -9.06 -14.55 -22.02
N ILE A 146 -8.24 -13.80 -22.76
CA ILE A 146 -7.77 -12.48 -22.36
C ILE A 146 -8.96 -11.51 -22.25
N TYR A 147 -9.82 -11.46 -23.25
CA TYR A 147 -11.01 -10.59 -23.24
C TYR A 147 -12.01 -10.97 -22.14
N THR A 148 -12.18 -12.26 -21.88
CA THR A 148 -13.00 -12.71 -20.74
C THR A 148 -12.45 -12.21 -19.42
N LEU A 149 -11.15 -12.36 -19.20
CA LEU A 149 -10.50 -11.91 -17.96
C LEU A 149 -10.59 -10.39 -17.81
N LEU A 150 -10.29 -9.63 -18.84
CA LEU A 150 -10.40 -8.17 -18.85
C LEU A 150 -11.84 -7.71 -18.64
N GLY A 151 -12.83 -8.42 -19.20
CA GLY A 151 -14.25 -8.16 -19.00
C GLY A 151 -14.66 -8.31 -17.53
N ILE A 152 -14.22 -9.39 -16.87
CA ILE A 152 -14.47 -9.64 -15.44
C ILE A 152 -13.84 -8.51 -14.58
N TYR A 153 -12.59 -8.15 -14.83
CA TYR A 153 -11.90 -7.12 -14.06
C TYR A 153 -12.50 -5.72 -14.28
N THR A 154 -12.84 -5.38 -15.51
CA THR A 154 -13.48 -4.10 -15.82
C THR A 154 -14.87 -3.99 -15.19
N GLY A 155 -15.67 -5.06 -15.29
CA GLY A 155 -17.00 -5.13 -14.68
C GLY A 155 -16.94 -5.03 -13.15
N SER A 156 -16.00 -5.71 -12.50
CA SER A 156 -15.80 -5.59 -11.06
C SER A 156 -15.35 -4.19 -10.64
N GLY A 157 -14.52 -3.53 -11.45
CA GLY A 157 -14.09 -2.15 -11.24
C GLY A 157 -15.25 -1.15 -11.32
N ILE A 158 -16.12 -1.30 -12.31
CA ILE A 158 -17.34 -0.47 -12.44
C ILE A 158 -18.25 -0.65 -11.21
N LEU A 159 -18.48 -1.91 -10.80
CA LEU A 159 -19.28 -2.21 -9.62
C LEU A 159 -18.68 -1.56 -8.36
N ALA A 160 -17.36 -1.63 -8.19
CA ALA A 160 -16.67 -1.02 -7.05
C ALA A 160 -16.82 0.50 -7.02
N VAL A 161 -16.72 1.19 -8.17
CA VAL A 161 -16.97 2.64 -8.28
C VAL A 161 -18.39 2.98 -7.84
N LEU A 162 -19.39 2.23 -8.29
CA LEU A 162 -20.79 2.45 -7.92
C LEU A 162 -21.00 2.23 -6.42
N LEU A 163 -20.43 1.17 -5.85
CA LEU A 163 -20.54 0.88 -4.42
C LEU A 163 -19.93 2.01 -3.57
N ILE A 164 -18.75 2.52 -3.93
CA ILE A 164 -18.11 3.61 -3.21
C ILE A 164 -18.89 4.91 -3.37
N ALA A 165 -19.34 5.24 -4.58
CA ALA A 165 -20.12 6.45 -4.82
C ALA A 165 -21.43 6.48 -4.00
N VAL A 166 -22.08 5.33 -3.82
CA VAL A 166 -23.37 5.23 -3.10
C VAL A 166 -23.13 5.09 -1.59
N PHE A 167 -22.31 4.14 -1.16
CA PHE A 167 -22.25 3.70 0.23
C PHE A 167 -21.16 4.37 1.07
N LEU A 168 -20.07 4.89 0.48
CA LEU A 168 -19.04 5.54 1.27
C LEU A 168 -19.57 6.86 1.86
N GLY A 169 -19.56 7.00 3.18
CA GLY A 169 -19.94 8.23 3.86
C GLY A 169 -18.97 9.38 3.56
N GLN A 170 -19.47 10.60 3.45
CA GLN A 170 -18.60 11.77 3.49
C GLN A 170 -18.14 11.99 4.93
N LEU A 171 -16.83 12.21 5.10
CA LEU A 171 -16.32 12.70 6.36
C LEU A 171 -16.82 14.14 6.57
N PRO A 172 -17.14 14.53 7.82
CA PRO A 172 -17.32 15.94 8.12
C PRO A 172 -16.09 16.69 7.60
N ASN A 173 -16.28 17.72 6.81
CA ASN A 173 -15.19 18.67 6.63
C ASN A 173 -14.86 19.16 8.03
N ASP A 174 -13.58 19.15 8.42
CA ASP A 174 -13.13 19.85 9.61
C ASP A 174 -13.41 21.35 9.37
N SER A 175 -14.68 21.74 9.59
CA SER A 175 -15.21 23.08 9.30
C SER A 175 -14.74 24.09 10.34
N GLU A 176 -13.93 23.70 11.28
CA GLU A 176 -13.17 24.55 12.18
C GLU A 176 -11.74 24.88 11.66
N GLU A 177 -11.41 24.46 10.40
CA GLU A 177 -10.25 25.04 9.73
C GLU A 177 -10.50 26.55 9.58
N ASN A 178 -9.74 27.33 10.35
CA ASN A 178 -9.72 28.78 10.34
C ASN A 178 -9.93 29.34 8.94
N GLU A 179 -10.74 30.39 8.79
CA GLU A 179 -11.01 31.07 7.51
C GLU A 179 -9.71 31.44 6.76
N GLU A 180 -8.60 31.57 7.49
CA GLU A 180 -7.25 31.77 6.95
C GLU A 180 -6.76 30.59 6.08
N GLU A 181 -7.11 29.32 6.40
CA GLU A 181 -6.73 28.16 5.57
C GLU A 181 -7.54 28.04 4.28
N LYS A 182 -8.78 28.58 4.24
CA LYS A 182 -9.57 28.61 3.00
C LYS A 182 -8.95 29.48 1.91
N ASN A 183 -8.19 30.51 2.31
CA ASN A 183 -7.57 31.48 1.40
C ASN A 183 -6.17 31.08 0.90
N ILE A 184 -5.65 29.89 1.27
CA ILE A 184 -4.34 29.42 0.81
C ILE A 184 -4.42 29.12 -0.70
N PRO A 185 -3.59 29.76 -1.56
CA PRO A 185 -3.59 29.51 -3.00
C PRO A 185 -3.35 28.05 -3.33
N ALA A 186 -4.00 27.55 -4.38
CA ALA A 186 -3.82 26.17 -4.85
C ALA A 186 -2.34 25.81 -5.11
N TRP A 187 -1.54 26.78 -5.52
CA TRP A 187 -0.10 26.64 -5.71
C TRP A 187 0.65 26.31 -4.40
N THR A 188 0.29 26.92 -3.29
CA THR A 188 0.90 26.65 -1.98
C THR A 188 0.54 25.24 -1.51
N ARG A 189 -0.70 24.81 -1.74
CA ARG A 189 -1.14 23.41 -1.46
C ARG A 189 -0.43 22.41 -2.37
N PHE A 190 -0.19 22.76 -3.61
CA PHE A 190 0.60 21.97 -4.55
C PHE A 190 2.03 21.76 -4.03
N LEU A 191 2.63 22.80 -3.46
CA LEU A 191 3.97 22.74 -2.87
C LEU A 191 4.00 22.11 -1.47
N ALA A 192 2.84 21.87 -0.83
CA ALA A 192 2.77 21.32 0.53
C ALA A 192 3.53 19.97 0.65
N THR A 193 3.48 19.14 -0.38
CA THR A 193 4.23 17.87 -0.42
C THR A 193 5.75 18.10 -0.34
N PHE A 194 6.28 19.12 -1.02
CA PHE A 194 7.71 19.49 -0.91
C PHE A 194 8.03 20.18 0.39
N GLN A 195 7.15 21.06 0.87
CA GLN A 195 7.36 21.73 2.15
C GLN A 195 7.39 20.74 3.30
N HIS A 196 6.64 19.65 3.19
CA HIS A 196 6.64 18.57 4.17
C HIS A 196 7.99 17.84 4.26
N LEU A 197 8.81 17.84 3.20
CA LEU A 197 10.20 17.32 3.24
C LEU A 197 11.13 18.12 4.17
N LYS A 198 10.73 19.30 4.66
CA LYS A 198 11.47 20.04 5.69
C LYS A 198 11.41 19.36 7.06
N ASP A 199 10.39 18.52 7.31
CA ASP A 199 10.32 17.73 8.53
C ASP A 199 11.37 16.60 8.49
N LYS A 200 12.30 16.63 9.43
CA LYS A 200 13.38 15.64 9.53
C LYS A 200 12.84 14.21 9.65
N ARG A 201 11.69 14.02 10.32
CA ARG A 201 11.05 12.71 10.48
C ARG A 201 10.64 12.15 9.14
N GLN A 202 10.04 13.00 8.27
CA GLN A 202 9.69 12.61 6.91
C GLN A 202 10.91 12.16 6.12
N CYS A 203 12.03 12.90 6.21
CA CYS A 203 13.26 12.52 5.49
C CYS A 203 13.82 11.16 5.95
N PHE A 204 13.81 10.89 7.25
CA PHE A 204 14.27 9.60 7.78
C PHE A 204 13.32 8.42 7.45
N LEU A 205 12.04 8.70 7.18
CA LEU A 205 11.08 7.67 6.76
C LEU A 205 11.12 7.37 5.25
N ILE A 206 11.80 8.17 4.43
CA ILE A 206 11.90 7.96 2.99
C ILE A 206 12.39 6.55 2.62
N PRO A 207 13.52 6.04 3.15
CA PRO A 207 13.97 4.69 2.79
C PRO A 207 13.00 3.60 3.21
N LEU A 208 12.25 3.79 4.28
CA LEU A 208 11.24 2.84 4.74
C LEU A 208 10.07 2.74 3.74
N THR A 209 9.61 3.87 3.20
CA THR A 209 8.56 3.88 2.19
C THR A 209 9.04 3.41 0.83
N MET A 210 10.28 3.75 0.45
CA MET A 210 10.91 3.21 -0.75
C MET A 210 11.08 1.68 -0.67
N TYR A 211 11.42 1.16 0.50
CA TYR A 211 11.55 -0.28 0.72
C TYR A 211 10.27 -1.02 0.38
N SER A 212 9.08 -0.48 0.74
CA SER A 212 7.80 -1.08 0.34
C SER A 212 7.64 -1.21 -1.18
N GLY A 213 8.11 -0.22 -1.95
CA GLY A 213 8.12 -0.30 -3.40
C GLY A 213 9.12 -1.34 -3.94
N PHE A 214 10.32 -1.40 -3.37
CA PHE A 214 11.35 -2.36 -3.78
C PHE A 214 10.93 -3.81 -3.49
N GLU A 215 10.42 -4.10 -2.29
CA GLU A 215 10.08 -5.46 -1.89
C GLU A 215 8.87 -5.99 -2.66
N GLN A 216 7.83 -5.17 -2.87
CA GLN A 216 6.66 -5.56 -3.67
C GLN A 216 7.01 -5.70 -5.16
N GLY A 217 7.89 -4.84 -5.68
CA GLY A 217 8.42 -4.97 -7.03
C GLY A 217 9.22 -6.26 -7.21
N PHE A 218 10.01 -6.64 -6.21
CA PHE A 218 10.77 -7.89 -6.22
C PHE A 218 9.87 -9.13 -6.18
N ILE A 219 8.91 -9.19 -5.22
CA ILE A 219 8.06 -10.37 -5.07
C ILE A 219 7.14 -10.57 -6.27
N SER A 220 6.54 -9.50 -6.80
CA SER A 220 5.63 -9.56 -7.94
C SER A 220 6.33 -9.76 -9.28
N GLY A 221 7.52 -9.22 -9.45
CA GLY A 221 8.29 -9.28 -10.69
C GLY A 221 9.35 -10.39 -10.70
N ASP A 222 10.39 -10.24 -9.90
CA ASP A 222 11.56 -11.10 -9.97
C ASP A 222 11.34 -12.49 -9.36
N TYR A 223 10.67 -12.59 -8.21
CA TYR A 223 10.37 -13.87 -7.59
C TYR A 223 9.42 -14.71 -8.45
N THR A 224 8.36 -14.11 -8.96
CA THR A 224 7.40 -14.81 -9.83
C THR A 224 8.05 -15.28 -11.14
N LYS A 225 8.94 -14.46 -11.72
CA LYS A 225 9.62 -14.78 -12.98
C LYS A 225 10.75 -15.79 -12.78
N SER A 226 11.72 -15.44 -11.93
CA SER A 226 13.01 -16.13 -11.89
C SER A 226 13.01 -17.36 -10.99
N TYR A 227 12.11 -17.44 -10.00
CA TYR A 227 11.96 -18.61 -9.16
C TYR A 227 10.76 -19.46 -9.59
N VAL A 228 9.54 -18.87 -9.57
CA VAL A 228 8.30 -19.65 -9.78
C VAL A 228 8.14 -20.06 -11.23
N THR A 229 8.12 -19.11 -12.16
CA THR A 229 7.94 -19.41 -13.59
C THR A 229 9.07 -20.25 -14.13
N CYS A 230 10.32 -19.95 -13.73
CA CYS A 230 11.50 -20.66 -14.18
C CYS A 230 11.52 -22.14 -13.76
N ALA A 231 11.11 -22.45 -12.52
CA ALA A 231 11.16 -23.81 -11.99
C ALA A 231 9.84 -24.59 -12.09
N LEU A 232 8.69 -23.91 -11.96
CA LEU A 232 7.36 -24.56 -11.90
C LEU A 232 6.49 -24.28 -13.12
N GLY A 233 6.87 -23.30 -13.94
CA GLY A 233 6.05 -22.81 -15.06
C GLY A 233 5.06 -21.71 -14.64
N ILE A 234 4.62 -20.93 -15.63
CA ILE A 234 3.78 -19.73 -15.44
C ILE A 234 2.44 -20.03 -14.76
N HIS A 235 1.87 -21.22 -14.99
CA HIS A 235 0.57 -21.63 -14.44
C HIS A 235 0.56 -21.76 -12.92
N ASN A 236 1.74 -21.92 -12.27
CA ASN A 236 1.83 -21.98 -10.81
C ASN A 236 1.95 -20.60 -10.16
N VAL A 237 2.25 -19.54 -10.91
CA VAL A 237 2.46 -18.19 -10.39
C VAL A 237 1.24 -17.68 -9.62
N GLY A 238 0.04 -17.81 -10.20
CA GLY A 238 -1.18 -17.37 -9.54
C GLY A 238 -1.42 -18.10 -8.21
N PHE A 239 -1.21 -19.41 -8.15
CA PHE A 239 -1.39 -20.19 -6.91
C PHE A 239 -0.39 -19.78 -5.83
N VAL A 240 0.88 -19.53 -6.18
CA VAL A 240 1.90 -19.05 -5.25
C VAL A 240 1.53 -17.64 -4.74
N MET A 241 1.06 -16.75 -5.62
CA MET A 241 0.63 -15.40 -5.24
C MET A 241 -0.67 -15.38 -4.42
N ILE A 242 -1.52 -16.41 -4.53
CA ILE A 242 -2.66 -16.61 -3.60
C ILE A 242 -2.15 -16.83 -2.18
N CYS A 243 -1.10 -17.63 -1.99
CA CYS A 243 -0.52 -17.84 -0.65
C CYS A 243 0.11 -16.56 -0.10
N PHE A 244 0.81 -15.78 -0.93
CA PHE A 244 1.32 -14.46 -0.55
C PHE A 244 0.19 -13.54 -0.07
N SER A 245 -0.81 -13.31 -0.93
CA SER A 245 -1.93 -12.39 -0.64
C SER A 245 -2.79 -12.86 0.54
N GLY A 246 -3.01 -14.18 0.66
CA GLY A 246 -3.75 -14.77 1.79
C GLY A 246 -3.01 -14.58 3.12
N ALA A 247 -1.70 -14.80 3.14
CA ALA A 247 -0.88 -14.57 4.33
C ALA A 247 -0.84 -13.08 4.69
N THR A 248 -0.62 -12.19 3.73
CA THR A 248 -0.64 -10.73 3.95
C THR A 248 -2.00 -10.28 4.49
N SER A 249 -3.10 -10.78 3.93
CA SER A 249 -4.47 -10.48 4.36
C SER A 249 -4.70 -10.82 5.84
N LEU A 250 -4.48 -12.08 6.21
CA LEU A 250 -4.72 -12.57 7.57
C LEU A 250 -3.77 -11.91 8.59
N CYS A 251 -2.49 -11.80 8.24
CA CYS A 251 -1.50 -11.21 9.12
C CYS A 251 -1.69 -9.70 9.31
N SER A 252 -2.23 -8.97 8.32
CA SER A 252 -2.54 -7.55 8.45
C SER A 252 -3.56 -7.28 9.57
N LEU A 253 -4.63 -8.08 9.65
CA LEU A 253 -5.59 -7.97 10.74
C LEU A 253 -4.95 -8.32 12.09
N MET A 254 -4.15 -9.40 12.12
CA MET A 254 -3.47 -9.84 13.33
C MET A 254 -2.51 -8.75 13.85
N PHE A 255 -1.65 -8.21 12.99
CA PHE A 255 -0.67 -7.18 13.37
C PHE A 255 -1.32 -5.83 13.67
N GLY A 256 -2.42 -5.47 12.98
CA GLY A 256 -3.21 -4.30 13.31
C GLY A 256 -3.76 -4.33 14.75
N LYS A 257 -4.20 -5.51 15.23
CA LYS A 257 -4.63 -5.70 16.61
C LYS A 257 -3.46 -5.88 17.59
N LEU A 258 -2.43 -6.63 17.20
CA LEU A 258 -1.29 -6.95 18.06
C LEU A 258 -0.46 -5.70 18.38
N SER A 259 -0.45 -4.72 17.49
CA SER A 259 0.29 -3.46 17.66
C SER A 259 0.01 -2.73 18.96
N GLN A 260 -1.22 -2.81 19.49
CA GLN A 260 -1.60 -2.21 20.77
C GLN A 260 -0.92 -2.86 21.97
N TYR A 261 -0.56 -4.14 21.89
CA TYR A 261 0.08 -4.90 22.99
C TYR A 261 1.60 -4.90 22.89
N THR A 262 2.15 -5.09 21.69
CA THR A 262 3.60 -5.26 21.47
C THR A 262 4.28 -3.95 21.07
N GLY A 263 3.50 -2.99 20.59
CA GLY A 263 4.03 -1.74 20.03
C GLY A 263 4.64 -1.90 18.64
N ARG A 264 4.74 -0.80 17.91
CA ARG A 264 5.19 -0.77 16.50
C ARG A 264 6.66 -1.18 16.33
N LYS A 265 7.55 -0.89 17.31
CA LYS A 265 8.98 -1.23 17.23
C LYS A 265 9.21 -2.74 17.10
N VAL A 266 8.51 -3.52 17.91
CA VAL A 266 8.59 -4.98 17.90
C VAL A 266 8.07 -5.54 16.58
N LEU A 267 6.97 -5.00 16.06
CA LEU A 267 6.41 -5.44 14.77
C LEU A 267 7.38 -5.17 13.62
N TYR A 268 7.98 -3.98 13.53
CA TYR A 268 9.00 -3.69 12.51
C TYR A 268 10.22 -4.62 12.63
N ALA A 269 10.66 -4.94 13.85
CA ALA A 269 11.74 -5.90 14.05
C ALA A 269 11.35 -7.29 13.51
N ILE A 270 10.14 -7.77 13.82
CA ILE A 270 9.63 -9.06 13.32
C ILE A 270 9.54 -9.05 11.78
N GLY A 271 8.91 -8.06 11.18
CA GLY A 271 8.78 -7.94 9.72
C GLY A 271 10.13 -7.88 9.02
N SER A 272 11.08 -7.13 9.57
CA SER A 272 12.45 -7.02 9.05
C SER A 272 13.21 -8.34 9.14
N MET A 273 13.09 -9.08 10.24
CA MET A 273 13.73 -10.40 10.40
C MET A 273 13.13 -11.44 9.45
N ILE A 274 11.83 -11.39 9.21
CA ILE A 274 11.16 -12.25 8.23
C ILE A 274 11.72 -11.99 6.83
N HIS A 275 11.72 -10.73 6.37
CA HIS A 275 12.22 -10.39 5.04
C HIS A 275 13.71 -10.67 4.90
N LEU A 276 14.52 -10.38 5.93
CA LEU A 276 15.94 -10.71 5.96
C LEU A 276 16.17 -12.21 5.77
N SER A 277 15.46 -13.05 6.52
CA SER A 277 15.59 -14.51 6.44
C SER A 277 15.15 -15.03 5.06
N CYS A 278 14.06 -14.50 4.49
CA CYS A 278 13.64 -14.84 3.14
C CYS A 278 14.69 -14.48 2.09
N MET A 279 15.27 -13.27 2.16
CA MET A 279 16.28 -12.82 1.19
C MET A 279 17.56 -13.67 1.28
N ILE A 280 18.04 -13.99 2.49
CA ILE A 280 19.18 -14.88 2.67
C ILE A 280 18.88 -16.27 2.10
N PHE A 281 17.68 -16.80 2.39
CA PHE A 281 17.29 -18.10 1.86
C PHE A 281 17.23 -18.07 0.32
N LEU A 282 16.63 -17.06 -0.31
CA LEU A 282 16.55 -16.93 -1.75
C LEU A 282 17.92 -16.78 -2.43
N LEU A 283 18.90 -16.16 -1.76
CA LEU A 283 20.30 -16.08 -2.26
C LEU A 283 21.00 -17.45 -2.30
N LEU A 284 20.68 -18.32 -1.35
CA LEU A 284 21.37 -19.61 -1.17
C LEU A 284 20.61 -20.76 -1.82
N TRP A 285 19.29 -20.65 -1.95
CA TRP A 285 18.45 -21.72 -2.43
C TRP A 285 18.42 -21.80 -3.96
N LYS A 286 18.60 -23.04 -4.45
CA LYS A 286 18.44 -23.37 -5.87
C LYS A 286 17.03 -23.94 -6.10
N PRO A 287 16.15 -23.24 -6.83
CA PRO A 287 14.78 -23.70 -7.03
C PRO A 287 14.75 -24.98 -7.85
N HIS A 288 13.94 -25.95 -7.38
CA HIS A 288 13.77 -27.25 -8.06
C HIS A 288 12.28 -27.64 -8.08
N PRO A 289 11.74 -28.20 -9.20
CA PRO A 289 10.34 -28.54 -9.33
C PRO A 289 9.80 -29.52 -8.28
N SER A 290 10.65 -30.41 -7.75
CA SER A 290 10.25 -31.36 -6.70
C SER A 290 9.95 -30.69 -5.35
N GLN A 291 10.43 -29.46 -5.14
CA GLN A 291 10.28 -28.73 -3.88
C GLN A 291 9.13 -27.72 -3.93
N LYS A 292 7.99 -28.09 -4.53
CA LYS A 292 6.85 -27.16 -4.71
C LYS A 292 6.45 -26.43 -3.44
N VAL A 293 6.40 -27.13 -2.30
CA VAL A 293 5.99 -26.57 -1.00
C VAL A 293 6.83 -25.37 -0.59
N VAL A 294 8.13 -25.36 -0.92
CA VAL A 294 9.05 -24.27 -0.57
C VAL A 294 8.63 -22.95 -1.23
N PHE A 295 8.20 -22.97 -2.48
CA PHE A 295 7.73 -21.76 -3.18
C PHE A 295 6.51 -21.15 -2.50
N PHE A 296 5.55 -21.97 -2.11
CA PHE A 296 4.34 -21.52 -1.43
C PHE A 296 4.63 -21.01 -0.03
N PHE A 297 5.50 -21.72 0.71
CA PHE A 297 5.90 -21.32 2.06
C PHE A 297 6.66 -19.99 2.05
N LEU A 298 7.61 -19.81 1.11
CA LEU A 298 8.34 -18.54 0.98
C LEU A 298 7.45 -17.37 0.63
N ALA A 299 6.50 -17.57 -0.30
CA ALA A 299 5.53 -16.53 -0.65
C ALA A 299 4.66 -16.16 0.56
N ALA A 300 4.14 -17.14 1.30
CA ALA A 300 3.36 -16.88 2.50
C ALA A 300 4.17 -16.20 3.60
N PHE A 301 5.42 -16.64 3.81
CA PHE A 301 6.31 -16.07 4.82
C PHE A 301 6.74 -14.64 4.47
N TRP A 302 7.00 -14.36 3.19
CA TRP A 302 7.22 -12.99 2.70
C TRP A 302 5.97 -12.11 2.92
N GLY A 303 4.78 -12.63 2.58
CA GLY A 303 3.51 -11.91 2.79
C GLY A 303 3.23 -11.58 4.26
N MET A 304 3.69 -12.41 5.20
CA MET A 304 3.61 -12.10 6.63
C MET A 304 4.48 -10.87 6.99
N GLY A 305 5.68 -10.76 6.42
CA GLY A 305 6.53 -9.57 6.58
C GLY A 305 5.92 -8.32 5.93
N ASP A 306 5.41 -8.45 4.69
CA ASP A 306 4.71 -7.37 3.96
C ASP A 306 3.53 -6.82 4.77
N ALA A 307 2.74 -7.68 5.42
CA ALA A 307 1.63 -7.28 6.27
C ALA A 307 2.05 -6.31 7.38
N VAL A 308 3.24 -6.50 7.97
CA VAL A 308 3.79 -5.57 8.97
C VAL A 308 4.08 -4.21 8.33
N PHE A 309 4.83 -4.20 7.22
CA PHE A 309 5.21 -2.94 6.57
C PHE A 309 3.99 -2.17 6.07
N GLN A 310 3.02 -2.83 5.44
CA GLN A 310 1.80 -2.20 4.95
C GLN A 310 0.99 -1.54 6.07
N THR A 311 0.74 -2.27 7.16
CA THR A 311 -0.07 -1.74 8.26
C THR A 311 0.66 -0.69 9.06
N GLN A 312 1.92 -0.94 9.43
CA GLN A 312 2.67 -0.04 10.31
C GLN A 312 3.14 1.24 9.60
N ASN A 313 3.49 1.18 8.31
CA ASN A 313 3.87 2.38 7.54
C ASN A 313 2.69 3.35 7.42
N ASN A 314 1.50 2.86 7.10
CA ASN A 314 0.32 3.74 7.04
C ASN A 314 -0.05 4.30 8.42
N THR A 315 0.04 3.48 9.47
CA THR A 315 -0.23 3.94 10.84
C THR A 315 0.77 5.00 11.31
N ILE A 316 2.08 4.81 11.10
CA ILE A 316 3.09 5.78 11.55
C ILE A 316 2.89 7.13 10.88
N TYR A 317 2.56 7.15 9.59
CA TYR A 317 2.25 8.38 8.87
C TYR A 317 0.99 9.06 9.42
N GLY A 318 -0.07 8.30 9.68
CA GLY A 318 -1.31 8.80 10.27
C GLY A 318 -1.14 9.35 11.69
N VAL A 319 -0.22 8.79 12.47
CA VAL A 319 0.05 9.19 13.87
C VAL A 319 1.04 10.35 13.96
N LEU A 320 2.13 10.35 13.16
CA LEU A 320 3.17 11.37 13.26
C LEU A 320 2.79 12.70 12.61
N PHE A 321 1.95 12.69 11.58
CA PHE A 321 1.67 13.86 10.74
C PHE A 321 0.19 14.28 10.77
N VAL A 322 -0.38 14.37 11.97
CA VAL A 322 -1.81 14.67 12.18
C VAL A 322 -2.27 15.95 11.49
N LYS A 323 -1.45 17.02 11.55
CA LYS A 323 -1.79 18.35 10.99
C LYS A 323 -1.70 18.42 9.45
N ASN A 324 -0.84 17.58 8.83
CA ASN A 324 -0.56 17.61 7.38
C ASN A 324 -0.70 16.22 6.74
N LYS A 325 -1.75 15.49 7.08
CA LYS A 325 -1.98 14.09 6.66
C LYS A 325 -1.88 13.91 5.14
N GLU A 326 -2.56 14.77 4.38
CA GLU A 326 -2.64 14.65 2.91
C GLU A 326 -1.26 14.82 2.27
N ALA A 327 -0.46 15.77 2.75
CA ALA A 327 0.90 15.99 2.25
C ALA A 327 1.84 14.85 2.66
N ALA A 328 1.69 14.32 3.87
CA ALA A 328 2.45 13.19 4.38
C ALA A 328 2.16 11.92 3.58
N PHE A 329 0.90 11.56 3.38
CA PHE A 329 0.53 10.39 2.56
C PHE A 329 0.88 10.56 1.08
N ALA A 330 0.81 11.80 0.54
CA ALA A 330 1.30 12.08 -0.81
C ALA A 330 2.82 11.82 -0.93
N ASN A 331 3.61 12.20 0.09
CA ASN A 331 5.04 11.87 0.17
C ASN A 331 5.27 10.37 0.29
N TYR A 332 4.51 9.68 1.14
CA TYR A 332 4.59 8.22 1.27
C TYR A 332 4.44 7.55 -0.11
N ARG A 333 3.38 7.87 -0.84
CA ARG A 333 3.12 7.29 -2.16
C ARG A 333 4.12 7.72 -3.22
N LEU A 334 4.72 8.92 -3.09
CA LEU A 334 5.81 9.39 -3.97
C LEU A 334 7.01 8.46 -3.87
N TRP A 335 7.51 8.25 -2.66
CA TRP A 335 8.74 7.50 -2.43
C TRP A 335 8.53 6.00 -2.62
N GLU A 336 7.40 5.45 -2.25
CA GLU A 336 7.00 4.08 -2.57
C GLU A 336 7.00 3.84 -4.09
N SER A 337 6.36 4.73 -4.86
CA SER A 337 6.34 4.65 -6.33
C SER A 337 7.72 4.78 -6.94
N LEU A 338 8.60 5.61 -6.37
CA LEU A 338 9.99 5.71 -6.82
C LEU A 338 10.74 4.38 -6.59
N GLY A 339 10.48 3.71 -5.46
CA GLY A 339 10.97 2.35 -5.20
C GLY A 339 10.55 1.36 -6.29
N PHE A 340 9.27 1.36 -6.68
CA PHE A 340 8.77 0.55 -7.80
C PHE A 340 9.45 0.89 -9.12
N VAL A 341 9.57 2.18 -9.46
CA VAL A 341 10.20 2.63 -10.72
C VAL A 341 11.63 2.12 -10.81
N ILE A 342 12.41 2.22 -9.73
CA ILE A 342 13.79 1.73 -9.68
C ILE A 342 13.80 0.20 -9.79
N ALA A 343 12.94 -0.51 -9.04
CA ALA A 343 12.86 -1.98 -9.04
C ALA A 343 12.53 -2.53 -10.44
N PHE A 344 11.52 -1.98 -11.11
CA PHE A 344 11.18 -2.39 -12.46
C PHE A 344 12.18 -1.88 -13.51
N GLY A 345 12.78 -0.69 -13.30
CA GLY A 345 13.78 -0.11 -14.20
C GLY A 345 15.01 -0.98 -14.33
N TYR A 346 15.52 -1.56 -13.25
CA TYR A 346 16.67 -2.47 -13.33
C TYR A 346 16.29 -3.94 -13.57
N SER A 347 15.01 -4.28 -13.61
CA SER A 347 14.54 -5.68 -13.65
C SER A 347 15.07 -6.46 -14.86
N THR A 348 15.28 -5.79 -15.98
CA THR A 348 15.79 -6.36 -17.24
C THR A 348 17.31 -6.29 -17.41
N PHE A 349 18.03 -5.56 -16.53
CA PHE A 349 19.47 -5.32 -16.70
C PHE A 349 20.34 -6.03 -15.67
N LEU A 350 19.82 -6.26 -14.46
CA LEU A 350 20.56 -6.83 -13.35
C LEU A 350 20.23 -8.30 -13.11
N CYS A 351 21.24 -9.07 -12.69
CA CYS A 351 21.02 -10.42 -12.17
C CYS A 351 20.22 -10.39 -10.87
N VAL A 352 19.45 -11.44 -10.61
CA VAL A 352 18.56 -11.51 -9.44
C VAL A 352 19.32 -11.41 -8.11
N TYR A 353 20.52 -12.00 -7.99
CA TYR A 353 21.33 -11.86 -6.77
C TYR A 353 21.70 -10.40 -6.47
N VAL A 354 22.01 -9.59 -7.51
CA VAL A 354 22.30 -8.16 -7.35
C VAL A 354 21.06 -7.41 -6.84
N LYS A 355 19.89 -7.72 -7.40
CA LYS A 355 18.61 -7.14 -6.96
C LYS A 355 18.33 -7.48 -5.50
N LEU A 356 18.54 -8.72 -5.08
CA LEU A 356 18.40 -9.13 -3.68
C LEU A 356 19.33 -8.35 -2.76
N TYR A 357 20.59 -8.10 -3.16
CA TYR A 357 21.51 -7.25 -2.38
C TYR A 357 21.03 -5.80 -2.30
N ILE A 358 20.44 -5.27 -3.36
CA ILE A 358 19.85 -3.91 -3.35
C ILE A 358 18.69 -3.86 -2.36
N VAL A 359 17.72 -4.79 -2.46
CA VAL A 359 16.55 -4.82 -1.56
C VAL A 359 17.00 -4.99 -0.11
N LEU A 360 18.00 -5.86 0.15
CA LEU A 360 18.57 -6.06 1.46
C LEU A 360 19.24 -4.79 2.03
N SER A 361 20.00 -4.09 1.19
CA SER A 361 20.67 -2.84 1.60
C SER A 361 19.66 -1.75 1.94
N VAL A 362 18.57 -1.64 1.15
CA VAL A 362 17.48 -0.69 1.41
C VAL A 362 16.73 -1.09 2.70
N LEU A 363 16.51 -2.39 2.97
CA LEU A 363 15.91 -2.85 4.22
C LEU A 363 16.75 -2.42 5.43
N ILE A 364 18.05 -2.69 5.41
CA ILE A 364 18.96 -2.34 6.53
C ILE A 364 18.94 -0.82 6.75
N LEU A 365 19.08 -0.03 5.68
CA LEU A 365 19.03 1.43 5.76
C LEU A 365 17.69 1.92 6.32
N SER A 366 16.58 1.35 5.89
CA SER A 366 15.25 1.73 6.35
C SER A 366 15.04 1.47 7.84
N VAL A 367 15.50 0.32 8.32
CA VAL A 367 15.39 -0.05 9.75
C VAL A 367 16.26 0.86 10.63
N VAL A 368 17.48 1.17 10.19
CA VAL A 368 18.38 2.08 10.94
C VAL A 368 17.78 3.47 11.04
N LEU A 369 17.31 4.03 9.92
CA LEU A 369 16.72 5.38 9.91
C LEU A 369 15.38 5.44 10.63
N TYR A 370 14.56 4.40 10.54
CA TYR A 370 13.36 4.27 11.38
C TYR A 370 13.71 4.28 12.87
N GLY A 371 14.78 3.58 13.26
CA GLY A 371 15.27 3.61 14.65
C GLY A 371 15.61 5.02 15.12
N ILE A 372 16.21 5.86 14.25
CA ILE A 372 16.47 7.26 14.56
C ILE A 372 15.17 8.05 14.77
N VAL A 373 14.14 7.82 13.94
CA VAL A 373 12.82 8.48 14.13
C VAL A 373 12.23 8.12 15.49
N GLU A 374 12.33 6.84 15.91
CA GLU A 374 11.82 6.41 17.21
C GLU A 374 12.56 7.05 18.39
N VAL A 375 13.88 7.28 18.26
CA VAL A 375 14.67 7.99 19.26
C VAL A 375 14.27 9.46 19.32
N LEU A 376 14.11 10.11 18.15
CA LEU A 376 13.68 11.50 18.06
C LEU A 376 12.30 11.74 18.67
N GLU A 377 11.36 10.82 18.47
CA GLU A 377 10.03 10.91 19.09
C GLU A 377 10.07 10.67 20.60
N HIS A 378 10.95 9.78 21.07
CA HIS A 378 11.10 9.51 22.51
C HIS A 378 11.79 10.64 23.27
N THR A 379 12.67 11.41 22.61
CA THR A 379 13.40 12.55 23.21
C THR A 379 12.66 13.86 23.15
N LYS A 380 11.50 13.94 22.47
CA LYS A 380 10.64 15.12 22.59
C LYS A 380 10.13 15.23 24.02
N PRO A 381 10.27 16.39 24.68
CA PRO A 381 9.58 16.63 25.94
C PRO A 381 8.08 16.35 25.70
N PRO A 382 7.36 15.78 26.69
CA PRO A 382 5.92 15.69 26.57
C PRO A 382 5.42 17.10 26.30
N GLU A 383 4.78 17.31 25.15
CA GLU A 383 4.03 18.55 24.89
C GLU A 383 3.13 18.69 26.09
N THR A 384 3.38 19.72 26.88
CA THR A 384 2.69 19.97 28.15
C THR A 384 1.20 19.84 27.89
N SER A 385 0.55 18.93 28.60
CA SER A 385 -0.91 18.71 28.63
C SER A 385 -1.71 20.01 28.94
N GLY A 386 -1.04 21.12 29.12
CA GLY A 386 -1.60 22.44 29.34
C GLY A 386 -2.24 23.11 28.13
N SER A 387 -2.02 22.64 26.90
CA SER A 387 -2.75 23.14 25.73
C SER A 387 -4.01 22.32 25.46
N GLU A 388 -3.95 21.02 25.67
CA GLU A 388 -5.15 20.15 25.54
C GLU A 388 -6.11 20.33 26.71
N GLU A 389 -5.60 20.56 27.96
CA GLU A 389 -6.44 20.94 29.10
C GLU A 389 -7.07 22.33 28.94
N LYS A 390 -6.37 23.30 28.37
CA LYS A 390 -6.94 24.61 28.08
C LYS A 390 -7.96 24.59 26.95
N GLU A 391 -7.73 23.80 25.89
CA GLU A 391 -8.73 23.58 24.84
C GLU A 391 -9.94 22.81 25.38
N SER A 392 -9.75 21.74 26.17
CA SER A 392 -10.84 21.00 26.81
C SER A 392 -11.62 21.86 27.82
N GLN A 393 -10.95 22.71 28.59
CA GLN A 393 -11.61 23.64 29.54
C GLN A 393 -12.31 24.80 28.81
N ALA A 394 -11.80 25.24 27.66
CA ALA A 394 -12.49 26.23 26.82
C ALA A 394 -13.74 25.64 26.16
N GLU A 395 -13.67 24.39 25.67
CA GLU A 395 -14.84 23.67 25.13
C GLU A 395 -15.89 23.34 26.20
N GLU A 396 -15.49 22.98 27.45
CA GLU A 396 -16.42 22.80 28.56
C GLU A 396 -17.08 24.11 28.99
N MET A 397 -16.35 25.23 29.00
CA MET A 397 -16.90 26.53 29.31
C MET A 397 -17.88 27.05 28.22
N ASP A 398 -17.61 26.78 26.97
CA ASP A 398 -18.51 27.15 25.85
C ASP A 398 -19.76 26.28 25.83
N THR A 399 -19.62 24.99 26.15
CA THR A 399 -20.77 24.07 26.28
C THR A 399 -21.67 24.43 27.45
N GLN A 400 -21.12 24.83 28.60
CA GLN A 400 -21.88 25.34 29.75
C GLN A 400 -22.51 26.72 29.48
N ARG A 401 -21.91 27.53 28.63
CA ARG A 401 -22.48 28.82 28.23
C ARG A 401 -23.68 28.63 27.29
N CYS A 402 -23.61 27.68 26.37
CA CYS A 402 -24.75 27.33 25.49
C CYS A 402 -25.91 26.65 26.25
N GLU A 403 -25.64 25.89 27.33
CA GLU A 403 -26.72 25.34 28.16
C GLU A 403 -27.42 26.37 29.04
N ASN A 404 -26.73 27.42 29.46
CA ASN A 404 -27.31 28.49 30.27
C ASN A 404 -28.11 29.55 29.47
N ASP A 405 -27.84 29.63 28.15
CA ASP A 405 -28.58 30.59 27.27
C ASP A 405 -29.86 29.98 26.65
N THR A 406 -30.20 28.70 26.94
CA THR A 406 -31.37 28.00 26.41
C THR A 406 -32.42 27.63 27.47
N VAL A 407 -32.70 28.51 28.43
CA VAL A 407 -33.88 28.39 29.28
C VAL A 407 -34.71 29.68 29.20
N PRO A 408 -35.73 29.76 28.37
CA PRO A 408 -36.91 30.51 28.70
C PRO A 408 -37.92 29.60 29.41
N GLN A 409 -38.18 29.91 30.68
CA GLN A 409 -39.41 29.51 31.32
C GLN A 409 -40.60 30.11 30.59
N ASP A 410 -41.74 29.40 30.73
CA ASP A 410 -43.11 29.75 30.41
C ASP A 410 -43.58 29.50 28.96
N ILE A 411 -44.43 28.48 28.80
CA ILE A 411 -45.88 28.65 28.75
C ILE A 411 -46.60 27.30 28.77
N PHE A 412 -47.45 27.16 29.82
CA PHE A 412 -48.60 26.25 29.86
C PHE A 412 -49.55 26.49 28.71
N PHE A 413 -49.92 25.49 27.91
CA PHE A 413 -51.29 25.00 27.67
C PHE A 413 -51.21 23.70 26.85
#